data_cea7d4f3533ad98356f78d70a9329eb1
#
_entry.id   cea7d4f3533ad98356f78d70a9329eb1
#
_cell.length_a   1.000
_cell.length_b   1.000
_cell.length_c   1.000
_cell.angle_alpha   90.00
_cell.angle_beta   90.00
_cell.angle_gamma   90.00
#
_symmetry.space_group_name_H-M   'P 1'
#
loop_
_entity.id
_entity.type
_entity.pdbx_description
1 polymer ?
#
loop_
_entity_poly.entity_id
_entity_poly.type
_entity_poly.pdbx_seq_one_letter_code
_entity_poly.pdbx_strand_id
1 'polypeptide(L)'
;MAIAAHPGDAFFAMGLAVALQVHLGGQGVFLSLSLGERGSARIGPAQYGPLQRQAAESAARSLGAGAEFLTYPDGEIPVTEEAKFAVCDFIRQYRPGIIVTHWRGSWHKDHEACYKIVNDALFYAGLPAFDRKQPPHEVGKLFFADNWEDANDFMPDIYLDITSVFERWQEACALFPMWRGENGFRYNDYYGSLAVTRGCLSGCKHAVALMSPPEQLTRRVKAL
;
A
#
# COMPACT_ATOMS: atom_id res chain seq x y z
N MET A 1 1.24 -4.32 7.02
CA MET A 1 1.37 -4.81 5.62
C MET A 1 0.76 -3.77 4.69
N ALA A 2 1.45 -3.41 3.61
CA ALA A 2 0.86 -2.64 2.51
C ALA A 2 0.42 -3.59 1.40
N ILE A 3 -0.80 -3.43 0.87
CA ILE A 3 -1.31 -4.21 -0.26
C ILE A 3 -1.75 -3.22 -1.34
N ALA A 4 -1.09 -3.24 -2.50
CA ALA A 4 -1.32 -2.28 -3.56
C ALA A 4 -1.48 -2.95 -4.93
N ALA A 5 -2.08 -2.24 -5.86
CA ALA A 5 -2.19 -2.68 -7.25
C ALA A 5 -0.80 -2.85 -7.87
N HIS A 6 0.07 -1.84 -7.72
CA HIS A 6 1.40 -1.83 -8.33
C HIS A 6 2.50 -1.50 -7.30
N PRO A 7 3.78 -1.82 -7.59
CA PRO A 7 4.89 -1.54 -6.68
C PRO A 7 5.04 -0.04 -6.34
N GLY A 8 4.83 0.85 -7.32
CA GLY A 8 4.90 2.29 -7.09
C GLY A 8 3.95 2.75 -5.98
N ASP A 9 2.69 2.35 -6.03
CA ASP A 9 1.69 2.71 -5.01
C ASP A 9 2.06 2.19 -3.63
N ALA A 10 2.51 0.92 -3.57
CA ALA A 10 2.92 0.30 -2.32
C ALA A 10 4.00 1.12 -1.60
N PHE A 11 4.97 1.64 -2.35
CA PHE A 11 6.11 2.37 -1.77
C PHE A 11 5.85 3.87 -1.66
N PHE A 12 5.21 4.51 -2.62
CA PHE A 12 5.05 5.97 -2.65
C PHE A 12 3.93 6.44 -1.73
N ALA A 13 2.76 5.80 -1.80
CA ALA A 13 1.60 6.18 -0.99
C ALA A 13 1.54 5.48 0.38
N MET A 14 1.96 4.21 0.47
CA MET A 14 1.82 3.39 1.68
C MET A 14 3.14 3.18 2.41
N GLY A 15 4.27 3.40 1.74
CA GLY A 15 5.61 3.06 2.23
C GLY A 15 6.03 3.76 3.50
N LEU A 16 5.58 5.01 3.70
CA LEU A 16 5.86 5.77 4.93
C LEU A 16 5.27 5.11 6.17
N ALA A 17 4.04 4.60 6.09
CA ALA A 17 3.40 3.89 7.20
C ALA A 17 4.14 2.58 7.52
N VAL A 18 4.58 1.83 6.50
CA VAL A 18 5.37 0.60 6.69
C VAL A 18 6.75 0.92 7.27
N ALA A 19 7.45 1.93 6.72
CA ALA A 19 8.76 2.34 7.20
C ALA A 19 8.74 2.74 8.68
N LEU A 20 7.71 3.48 9.11
CA LEU A 20 7.54 3.84 10.50
C LEU A 20 7.31 2.62 11.40
N GLN A 21 6.48 1.66 10.99
CA GLN A 21 6.25 0.44 11.77
C GLN A 21 7.54 -0.38 11.95
N VAL A 22 8.36 -0.48 10.90
CA VAL A 22 9.68 -1.13 10.99
C VAL A 22 10.64 -0.35 11.89
N HIS A 23 10.67 0.96 11.79
CA HIS A 23 11.48 1.82 12.65
C HIS A 23 11.12 1.66 14.13
N LEU A 24 9.86 1.42 14.45
CA LEU A 24 9.35 1.17 15.80
C LEU A 24 9.52 -0.30 16.25
N GLY A 25 10.27 -1.12 15.51
CA GLY A 25 10.57 -2.52 15.85
C GLY A 25 9.52 -3.53 15.36
N GLY A 26 8.55 -3.10 14.57
CA GLY A 26 7.59 -4.00 13.94
C GLY A 26 8.13 -4.65 12.66
N GLN A 27 7.33 -5.53 12.07
CA GLN A 27 7.61 -6.15 10.77
C GLN A 27 6.84 -5.42 9.67
N GLY A 28 7.46 -5.28 8.49
CA GLY A 28 6.87 -4.67 7.30
C GLY A 28 6.87 -5.63 6.11
N VAL A 29 5.75 -5.66 5.36
CA VAL A 29 5.64 -6.41 4.10
C VAL A 29 4.85 -5.58 3.10
N PHE A 30 5.34 -5.52 1.87
CA PHE A 30 4.69 -4.94 0.71
C PHE A 30 4.19 -6.07 -0.20
N LEU A 31 2.91 -6.09 -0.53
CA LEU A 31 2.32 -6.97 -1.53
C LEU A 31 1.82 -6.14 -2.70
N SER A 32 2.30 -6.43 -3.90
CA SER A 32 1.81 -5.83 -5.15
C SER A 32 1.05 -6.88 -5.96
N LEU A 33 -0.15 -6.54 -6.44
CA LEU A 33 -0.98 -7.47 -7.20
C LEU A 33 -0.52 -7.63 -8.65
N SER A 34 0.10 -6.59 -9.21
CA SER A 34 0.73 -6.56 -10.53
C SER A 34 2.17 -6.02 -10.39
N LEU A 35 2.99 -6.22 -11.41
CA LEU A 35 4.33 -5.61 -11.45
C LEU A 35 4.32 -4.16 -11.98
N GLY A 36 3.16 -3.65 -12.44
CA GLY A 36 3.10 -2.32 -13.08
C GLY A 36 3.89 -2.28 -14.38
N GLU A 37 3.94 -3.38 -15.11
CA GLU A 37 4.84 -3.60 -16.24
C GLU A 37 4.51 -2.73 -17.46
N ARG A 38 3.32 -2.15 -17.52
CA ARG A 38 2.90 -1.24 -18.59
C ARG A 38 3.12 0.25 -18.27
N GLY A 39 3.68 0.57 -17.10
CA GLY A 39 3.88 1.94 -16.62
C GLY A 39 5.03 2.71 -17.30
N SER A 40 5.74 2.14 -18.30
CA SER A 40 6.80 2.83 -19.02
C SER A 40 6.39 3.15 -20.46
N ALA A 41 6.61 4.41 -20.87
CA ALA A 41 6.47 4.82 -22.26
C ALA A 41 7.72 4.52 -23.12
N ARG A 42 8.83 4.08 -22.51
CA ARG A 42 10.15 3.93 -23.17
C ARG A 42 10.57 2.50 -23.41
N ILE A 43 10.18 1.60 -22.52
CA ILE A 43 10.56 0.17 -22.57
C ILE A 43 9.32 -0.70 -22.43
N GLY A 44 9.35 -1.86 -23.11
CA GLY A 44 8.19 -2.76 -23.14
C GLY A 44 7.95 -3.48 -21.81
N PRO A 45 6.73 -4.03 -21.62
CA PRO A 45 6.33 -4.68 -20.37
C PRO A 45 7.24 -5.82 -19.92
N ALA A 46 7.71 -6.65 -20.86
CA ALA A 46 8.60 -7.79 -20.57
C ALA A 46 9.94 -7.36 -19.96
N GLN A 47 10.39 -6.16 -20.23
CA GLN A 47 11.61 -5.59 -19.68
C GLN A 47 11.33 -4.74 -18.44
N TYR A 48 10.25 -3.97 -18.43
CA TYR A 48 9.95 -3.05 -17.34
C TYR A 48 9.48 -3.77 -16.07
N GLY A 49 8.65 -4.81 -16.17
CA GLY A 49 8.18 -5.57 -15.02
C GLY A 49 9.29 -6.12 -14.12
N PRO A 50 10.32 -6.81 -14.66
CA PRO A 50 11.48 -7.24 -13.88
C PRO A 50 12.25 -6.09 -13.21
N LEU A 51 12.37 -4.91 -13.84
CA LEU A 51 12.98 -3.73 -13.23
C LEU A 51 12.16 -3.20 -12.06
N GLN A 52 10.84 -3.15 -12.18
CA GLN A 52 9.95 -2.75 -11.10
C GLN A 52 10.03 -3.71 -9.91
N ARG A 53 10.05 -5.03 -10.17
CA ARG A 53 10.25 -6.04 -9.12
C ARG A 53 11.59 -5.84 -8.41
N GLN A 54 12.69 -5.70 -9.15
CA GLN A 54 14.02 -5.49 -8.57
C GLN A 54 14.09 -4.21 -7.73
N ALA A 55 13.50 -3.11 -8.21
CA ALA A 55 13.42 -1.85 -7.49
C ALA A 55 12.65 -2.03 -6.17
N ALA A 56 11.48 -2.67 -6.21
CA ALA A 56 10.64 -2.93 -5.04
C ALA A 56 11.34 -3.83 -4.00
N GLU A 57 11.97 -4.91 -4.44
CA GLU A 57 12.75 -5.79 -3.54
C GLU A 57 13.93 -5.06 -2.88
N SER A 58 14.61 -4.19 -3.63
CA SER A 58 15.72 -3.41 -3.10
C SER A 58 15.24 -2.32 -2.14
N ALA A 59 14.14 -1.63 -2.46
CA ALA A 59 13.52 -0.64 -1.61
C ALA A 59 13.00 -1.26 -0.30
N ALA A 60 12.34 -2.42 -0.37
CA ALA A 60 11.88 -3.13 0.82
C ALA A 60 13.04 -3.51 1.73
N ARG A 61 14.12 -4.09 1.18
CA ARG A 61 15.33 -4.42 1.96
C ARG A 61 15.94 -3.19 2.64
N SER A 62 16.02 -2.05 1.94
CA SER A 62 16.59 -0.82 2.52
C SER A 62 15.74 -0.30 3.68
N LEU A 63 14.43 -0.54 3.65
CA LEU A 63 13.50 -0.21 4.74
C LEU A 63 13.47 -1.27 5.85
N GLY A 64 14.09 -2.44 5.66
CA GLY A 64 14.01 -3.57 6.59
C GLY A 64 12.69 -4.33 6.50
N ALA A 65 12.05 -4.32 5.35
CA ALA A 65 10.77 -4.96 5.05
C ALA A 65 10.91 -6.06 4.00
N GLY A 66 9.88 -6.88 3.83
CA GLY A 66 9.73 -7.85 2.74
C GLY A 66 8.93 -7.28 1.58
N ALA A 67 9.12 -7.85 0.37
CA ALA A 67 8.31 -7.56 -0.81
C ALA A 67 7.80 -8.86 -1.44
N GLU A 68 6.51 -8.90 -1.73
CA GLU A 68 5.79 -10.02 -2.34
C GLU A 68 5.02 -9.54 -3.56
N PHE A 69 4.81 -10.44 -4.51
CA PHE A 69 4.17 -10.09 -5.78
C PHE A 69 3.21 -11.19 -6.21
N LEU A 70 1.99 -10.79 -6.55
CA LEU A 70 1.20 -11.49 -7.55
C LEU A 70 1.61 -10.97 -8.93
N THR A 71 1.19 -11.64 -9.98
CA THR A 71 1.62 -11.33 -11.36
C THR A 71 0.43 -11.16 -12.29
N TYR A 72 -0.64 -10.51 -11.78
CA TYR A 72 -1.76 -10.15 -12.64
C TYR A 72 -1.30 -9.08 -13.65
N PRO A 73 -1.81 -9.11 -14.88
CA PRO A 73 -1.43 -8.11 -15.88
C PRO A 73 -1.80 -6.69 -15.42
N ASP A 74 -0.87 -5.77 -15.57
CA ASP A 74 -1.06 -4.34 -15.30
C ASP A 74 -2.19 -3.77 -16.18
N GLY A 75 -3.10 -3.02 -15.58
CA GLY A 75 -4.33 -2.53 -16.21
C GLY A 75 -5.44 -3.59 -16.34
N GLU A 76 -5.25 -4.83 -15.85
CA GLU A 76 -6.20 -5.94 -16.02
C GLU A 76 -6.30 -6.82 -14.76
N ILE A 77 -6.09 -6.26 -13.56
CA ILE A 77 -6.20 -7.02 -12.31
C ILE A 77 -7.64 -7.55 -12.17
N PRO A 78 -7.84 -8.89 -12.15
CA PRO A 78 -9.18 -9.47 -12.13
C PRO A 78 -9.78 -9.50 -10.72
N VAL A 79 -11.02 -9.05 -10.57
CA VAL A 79 -11.76 -9.21 -9.31
C VAL A 79 -12.46 -10.56 -9.29
N THR A 80 -11.68 -11.62 -9.09
CA THR A 80 -12.16 -13.02 -9.04
C THR A 80 -11.98 -13.63 -7.66
N GLU A 81 -12.70 -14.72 -7.36
CA GLU A 81 -12.50 -15.44 -6.10
C GLU A 81 -11.06 -15.96 -5.96
N GLU A 82 -10.43 -16.35 -7.07
CA GLU A 82 -9.03 -16.78 -7.08
C GLU A 82 -8.11 -15.65 -6.61
N ALA A 83 -8.27 -14.43 -7.12
CA ALA A 83 -7.48 -13.27 -6.72
C ALA A 83 -7.70 -12.91 -5.24
N LYS A 84 -8.94 -12.96 -4.76
CA LYS A 84 -9.29 -12.72 -3.35
C LYS A 84 -8.66 -13.76 -2.44
N PHE A 85 -8.70 -15.04 -2.83
CA PHE A 85 -8.07 -16.11 -2.06
C PHE A 85 -6.54 -16.03 -2.09
N ALA A 86 -5.94 -15.60 -3.20
CA ALA A 86 -4.49 -15.39 -3.24
C ALA A 86 -4.06 -14.31 -2.22
N VAL A 87 -4.77 -13.19 -2.13
CA VAL A 87 -4.51 -12.16 -1.12
C VAL A 87 -4.84 -12.66 0.30
N CYS A 88 -5.93 -13.40 0.48
CA CYS A 88 -6.27 -14.05 1.76
C CYS A 88 -5.13 -14.94 2.26
N ASP A 89 -4.49 -15.72 1.39
CA ASP A 89 -3.38 -16.60 1.75
C ASP A 89 -2.16 -15.80 2.24
N PHE A 90 -1.83 -14.67 1.61
CA PHE A 90 -0.80 -13.77 2.12
C PHE A 90 -1.17 -13.16 3.49
N ILE A 91 -2.42 -12.74 3.68
CA ILE A 91 -2.89 -12.22 4.97
C ILE A 91 -2.74 -13.29 6.06
N ARG A 92 -3.15 -14.52 5.80
CA ARG A 92 -3.01 -15.63 6.77
C ARG A 92 -1.56 -16.03 7.00
N GLN A 93 -0.71 -15.95 5.98
CA GLN A 93 0.72 -16.28 6.08
C GLN A 93 1.48 -15.26 6.92
N TYR A 94 1.29 -13.96 6.65
CA TYR A 94 2.03 -12.88 7.31
C TYR A 94 1.39 -12.38 8.60
N ARG A 95 0.12 -12.70 8.82
CA ARG A 95 -0.65 -12.36 10.03
C ARG A 95 -0.54 -10.89 10.43
N PRO A 96 -0.78 -9.92 9.51
CA PRO A 96 -0.62 -8.51 9.80
C PRO A 96 -1.64 -8.02 10.83
N GLY A 97 -1.22 -7.26 11.82
CA GLY A 97 -2.12 -6.53 12.72
C GLY A 97 -2.75 -5.31 12.05
N ILE A 98 -2.06 -4.77 11.02
CA ILE A 98 -2.48 -3.57 10.29
C ILE A 98 -2.30 -3.80 8.79
N ILE A 99 -3.31 -3.43 7.99
CA ILE A 99 -3.21 -3.34 6.53
C ILE A 99 -3.45 -1.90 6.10
N VAL A 100 -2.64 -1.45 5.13
CA VAL A 100 -2.84 -0.19 4.38
C VAL A 100 -3.04 -0.57 2.92
N THR A 101 -4.06 -0.03 2.26
CA THR A 101 -4.40 -0.35 0.87
C THR A 101 -5.02 0.85 0.15
N HIS A 102 -5.45 0.66 -1.09
CA HIS A 102 -6.15 1.67 -1.89
C HIS A 102 -7.54 2.00 -1.36
N TRP A 103 -7.96 3.25 -1.55
CA TRP A 103 -9.35 3.67 -1.40
C TRP A 103 -10.14 3.41 -2.68
N ARG A 104 -11.45 3.19 -2.55
CA ARG A 104 -12.37 2.90 -3.67
C ARG A 104 -12.61 4.07 -4.62
N GLY A 105 -12.26 5.29 -4.22
CA GLY A 105 -12.50 6.51 -4.99
C GLY A 105 -11.45 6.78 -6.07
N SER A 106 -10.91 5.74 -6.69
CA SER A 106 -9.87 5.86 -7.71
C SER A 106 -10.44 5.98 -9.12
N TRP A 107 -9.78 6.77 -9.97
CA TRP A 107 -10.00 6.71 -11.40
C TRP A 107 -9.18 5.58 -12.06
N HIS A 108 -8.19 5.01 -11.36
CA HIS A 108 -7.42 3.88 -11.85
C HIS A 108 -8.15 2.55 -11.54
N LYS A 109 -8.56 1.85 -12.58
CA LYS A 109 -9.37 0.62 -12.44
C LYS A 109 -8.71 -0.48 -11.58
N ASP A 110 -7.37 -0.59 -11.61
CA ASP A 110 -6.64 -1.59 -10.81
C ASP A 110 -6.61 -1.25 -9.33
N HIS A 111 -6.63 0.05 -8.97
CA HIS A 111 -6.77 0.47 -7.58
C HIS A 111 -8.14 0.12 -7.02
N GLU A 112 -9.21 0.34 -7.81
CA GLU A 112 -10.55 -0.13 -7.44
C GLU A 112 -10.63 -1.67 -7.35
N ALA A 113 -9.97 -2.39 -8.26
CA ALA A 113 -9.89 -3.85 -8.20
C ALA A 113 -9.17 -4.29 -6.92
N CYS A 114 -8.02 -3.68 -6.60
CA CYS A 114 -7.26 -3.95 -5.39
C CYS A 114 -8.10 -3.68 -4.13
N TYR A 115 -8.82 -2.55 -4.05
CA TYR A 115 -9.74 -2.26 -2.96
C TYR A 115 -10.76 -3.40 -2.76
N LYS A 116 -11.44 -3.82 -3.83
CA LYS A 116 -12.46 -4.88 -3.76
C LYS A 116 -11.85 -6.22 -3.32
N ILE A 117 -10.72 -6.60 -3.91
CA ILE A 117 -10.01 -7.85 -3.58
C ILE A 117 -9.57 -7.86 -2.11
N VAL A 118 -8.97 -6.78 -1.62
CA VAL A 118 -8.48 -6.71 -0.24
C VAL A 118 -9.61 -6.78 0.78
N ASN A 119 -10.74 -6.08 0.54
CA ASN A 119 -11.88 -6.12 1.47
C ASN A 119 -12.48 -7.52 1.56
N ASP A 120 -12.68 -8.21 0.44
CA ASP A 120 -13.18 -9.60 0.45
C ASP A 120 -12.15 -10.57 1.05
N ALA A 121 -10.86 -10.39 0.75
CA ALA A 121 -9.79 -11.20 1.31
C ALA A 121 -9.67 -11.07 2.83
N LEU A 122 -9.89 -9.87 3.38
CA LEU A 122 -9.95 -9.64 4.83
C LEU A 122 -11.06 -10.47 5.49
N PHE A 123 -12.26 -10.45 4.87
CA PHE A 123 -13.39 -11.26 5.34
C PHE A 123 -13.05 -12.75 5.30
N TYR A 124 -12.49 -13.25 4.20
CA TYR A 124 -12.10 -14.65 4.06
C TYR A 124 -10.97 -15.06 5.02
N ALA A 125 -10.02 -14.16 5.26
CA ALA A 125 -8.90 -14.44 6.13
C ALA A 125 -9.32 -14.69 7.59
N GLY A 126 -10.33 -13.96 8.07
CA GLY A 126 -10.84 -14.10 9.43
C GLY A 126 -11.71 -15.33 9.67
N LEU A 127 -12.30 -15.93 8.63
CA LEU A 127 -13.30 -16.99 8.78
C LEU A 127 -12.71 -18.40 8.71
N PRO A 128 -12.88 -19.23 9.77
CA PRO A 128 -12.42 -20.62 9.78
C PRO A 128 -13.10 -21.52 8.72
N ALA A 129 -14.28 -21.13 8.25
CA ALA A 129 -15.04 -21.89 7.25
C ALA A 129 -14.37 -21.95 5.87
N PHE A 130 -13.46 -21.02 5.58
CA PHE A 130 -12.65 -21.07 4.37
C PHE A 130 -11.41 -21.92 4.62
N ASP A 131 -11.42 -23.17 4.08
CA ASP A 131 -10.28 -24.08 4.18
C ASP A 131 -9.11 -23.56 3.32
N ARG A 132 -8.05 -23.11 4.00
CA ARG A 132 -6.81 -22.60 3.41
C ARG A 132 -5.62 -23.21 4.11
N LYS A 133 -4.44 -23.16 3.46
CA LYS A 133 -3.20 -23.75 4.00
C LYS A 133 -2.82 -23.23 5.38
N GLN A 134 -3.05 -21.92 5.62
CA GLN A 134 -2.73 -21.28 6.89
C GLN A 134 -4.00 -21.09 7.75
N PRO A 135 -3.89 -21.13 9.09
CA PRO A 135 -5.03 -20.93 9.97
C PRO A 135 -5.63 -19.52 9.81
N PRO A 136 -6.90 -19.32 10.19
CA PRO A 136 -7.55 -18.03 10.14
C PRO A 136 -6.77 -16.94 10.85
N HIS A 137 -6.86 -15.72 10.34
CA HIS A 137 -6.27 -14.55 10.93
C HIS A 137 -7.18 -13.32 10.76
N GLU A 138 -7.54 -12.71 11.88
CA GLU A 138 -8.29 -11.46 11.90
C GLU A 138 -7.30 -10.28 11.94
N VAL A 139 -7.46 -9.35 10.99
CA VAL A 139 -6.65 -8.13 10.90
C VAL A 139 -7.25 -7.08 11.82
N GLY A 140 -6.44 -6.54 12.74
CA GLY A 140 -6.91 -5.61 13.75
C GLY A 140 -7.32 -4.23 13.22
N LYS A 141 -6.64 -3.74 12.15
CA LYS A 141 -6.91 -2.42 11.57
C LYS A 141 -6.70 -2.42 10.06
N LEU A 142 -7.62 -1.77 9.35
CA LEU A 142 -7.53 -1.44 7.94
C LEU A 142 -7.45 0.08 7.79
N PHE A 143 -6.56 0.56 6.92
CA PHE A 143 -6.48 1.96 6.52
C PHE A 143 -6.35 2.09 5.00
N PHE A 144 -6.86 3.20 4.48
CA PHE A 144 -6.68 3.60 3.09
C PHE A 144 -5.63 4.69 2.99
N ALA A 145 -4.75 4.58 2.00
CA ALA A 145 -3.64 5.50 1.80
C ALA A 145 -4.06 6.76 1.03
N ASP A 146 -3.40 7.88 1.33
CA ASP A 146 -3.50 9.13 0.58
C ASP A 146 -2.75 8.99 -0.74
N ASN A 147 -3.45 8.52 -1.78
CA ASN A 147 -2.93 8.35 -3.12
C ASN A 147 -3.64 9.37 -4.06
N TRP A 148 -2.86 10.06 -4.90
CA TRP A 148 -3.38 11.09 -5.80
C TRP A 148 -4.44 10.58 -6.81
N GLU A 149 -4.38 9.29 -7.14
CA GLU A 149 -5.35 8.65 -8.03
C GLU A 149 -6.63 8.23 -7.32
N ASP A 150 -6.61 8.12 -5.99
CA ASP A 150 -7.70 7.62 -5.14
C ASP A 150 -8.43 8.75 -4.40
N ALA A 151 -8.46 9.96 -5.00
CA ALA A 151 -8.84 11.18 -4.29
C ALA A 151 -10.36 11.39 -4.10
N ASN A 152 -11.21 10.67 -4.84
CA ASN A 152 -12.66 10.86 -4.76
C ASN A 152 -13.19 10.40 -3.38
N ASP A 153 -13.80 11.32 -2.65
CA ASP A 153 -14.34 11.09 -1.30
C ASP A 153 -13.31 10.57 -0.28
N PHE A 154 -12.02 10.77 -0.53
CA PHE A 154 -10.97 10.47 0.44
C PHE A 154 -10.96 11.53 1.54
N MET A 155 -11.38 11.15 2.73
CA MET A 155 -11.45 12.03 3.90
C MET A 155 -10.55 11.48 5.02
N PRO A 156 -9.28 11.91 5.09
CA PRO A 156 -8.36 11.39 6.10
C PRO A 156 -8.79 11.79 7.51
N ASP A 157 -8.71 10.82 8.41
CA ASP A 157 -9.00 10.98 9.84
C ASP A 157 -7.79 10.72 10.73
N ILE A 158 -6.67 10.27 10.14
CA ILE A 158 -5.41 10.00 10.81
C ILE A 158 -4.28 10.71 10.09
N TYR A 159 -3.46 11.42 10.87
CA TYR A 159 -2.17 11.97 10.45
C TYR A 159 -1.08 11.26 11.24
N LEU A 160 -0.22 10.54 10.54
CA LEU A 160 0.87 9.77 11.12
C LEU A 160 2.16 10.58 10.98
N ASP A 161 2.79 10.98 12.09
CA ASP A 161 4.11 11.64 12.07
C ASP A 161 5.17 10.66 11.58
N ILE A 162 5.74 10.97 10.42
CA ILE A 162 6.75 10.14 9.76
C ILE A 162 8.11 10.86 9.66
N THR A 163 8.30 11.91 10.43
CA THR A 163 9.51 12.74 10.39
C THR A 163 10.79 11.92 10.56
N SER A 164 10.77 10.93 11.44
CA SER A 164 11.93 10.08 11.75
C SER A 164 12.35 9.13 10.63
N VAL A 165 11.45 8.85 9.67
CA VAL A 165 11.67 7.87 8.60
C VAL A 165 11.59 8.48 7.19
N PHE A 166 11.30 9.76 7.10
CA PHE A 166 11.01 10.43 5.83
C PHE A 166 12.19 10.36 4.84
N GLU A 167 13.39 10.68 5.27
CA GLU A 167 14.60 10.65 4.42
C GLU A 167 14.90 9.23 3.93
N ARG A 168 14.87 8.25 4.85
CA ARG A 168 15.09 6.84 4.50
C ARG A 168 14.06 6.31 3.51
N TRP A 169 12.81 6.73 3.65
CA TRP A 169 11.76 6.38 2.69
C TRP A 169 12.01 7.02 1.32
N GLN A 170 12.42 8.29 1.25
CA GLN A 170 12.76 8.94 -0.01
C GLN A 170 13.91 8.22 -0.73
N GLU A 171 14.95 7.81 0.00
CA GLU A 171 16.06 7.03 -0.53
C GLU A 171 15.58 5.68 -1.10
N ALA A 172 14.68 4.99 -0.41
CA ALA A 172 14.08 3.75 -0.88
C ALA A 172 13.24 3.96 -2.17
N CYS A 173 12.41 5.00 -2.20
CA CYS A 173 11.62 5.35 -3.38
C CYS A 173 12.50 5.75 -4.58
N ALA A 174 13.66 6.34 -4.35
CA ALA A 174 14.60 6.74 -5.40
C ALA A 174 15.21 5.55 -6.18
N LEU A 175 15.02 4.33 -5.70
CA LEU A 175 15.40 3.11 -6.41
C LEU A 175 14.45 2.79 -7.58
N PHE A 176 13.25 3.38 -7.59
CA PHE A 176 12.32 3.22 -8.70
C PHE A 176 12.63 4.23 -9.82
N PRO A 177 12.76 3.79 -11.08
CA PRO A 177 13.01 4.69 -12.20
C PRO A 177 11.97 5.80 -12.30
N MET A 178 10.69 5.47 -12.09
CA MET A 178 9.59 6.42 -12.21
C MET A 178 9.55 7.49 -11.11
N TRP A 179 10.25 7.32 -9.99
CA TRP A 179 10.21 8.24 -8.84
C TRP A 179 10.50 9.70 -9.21
N ARG A 180 11.44 9.92 -10.13
CA ARG A 180 11.86 11.26 -10.60
C ARG A 180 11.12 11.75 -11.84
N GLY A 181 10.05 11.08 -12.25
CA GLY A 181 9.19 11.53 -13.35
C GLY A 181 9.52 10.93 -14.71
N GLU A 182 10.17 9.79 -14.80
CA GLU A 182 10.48 9.14 -16.09
C GLU A 182 9.23 8.75 -16.89
N ASN A 183 8.09 8.54 -16.23
CA ASN A 183 6.79 8.29 -16.84
C ASN A 183 5.92 9.54 -17.02
N GLY A 184 6.47 10.75 -16.75
CA GLY A 184 5.76 12.04 -16.89
C GLY A 184 5.22 12.62 -15.59
N PHE A 185 5.00 11.83 -14.53
CA PHE A 185 4.54 12.33 -13.23
C PHE A 185 5.70 12.36 -12.22
N ARG A 186 5.93 13.50 -11.58
CA ARG A 186 7.04 13.71 -10.62
C ARG A 186 6.62 13.28 -9.23
N TYR A 187 6.65 11.97 -8.97
CA TYR A 187 6.24 11.36 -7.69
C TYR A 187 7.01 11.90 -6.50
N ASN A 188 8.33 12.14 -6.65
CA ASN A 188 9.18 12.71 -5.61
C ASN A 188 8.70 14.08 -5.14
N ASP A 189 8.34 14.96 -6.08
CA ASP A 189 7.87 16.30 -5.75
C ASP A 189 6.47 16.25 -5.14
N TYR A 190 5.59 15.41 -5.71
CA TYR A 190 4.22 15.28 -5.21
C TYR A 190 4.19 14.74 -3.77
N TYR A 191 4.72 13.53 -3.53
CA TYR A 191 4.66 12.92 -2.21
C TYR A 191 5.56 13.59 -1.18
N GLY A 192 6.68 14.18 -1.61
CA GLY A 192 7.51 15.01 -0.75
C GLY A 192 6.77 16.25 -0.24
N SER A 193 6.13 16.98 -1.15
CA SER A 193 5.33 18.17 -0.80
C SER A 193 4.07 17.80 -0.01
N LEU A 194 3.43 16.67 -0.34
CA LEU A 194 2.28 16.17 0.40
C LEU A 194 2.64 15.87 1.85
N ALA A 195 3.77 15.22 2.10
CA ALA A 195 4.24 14.92 3.46
C ALA A 195 4.48 16.20 4.28
N VAL A 196 5.05 17.25 3.69
CA VAL A 196 5.20 18.56 4.33
C VAL A 196 3.83 19.19 4.61
N THR A 197 2.93 19.17 3.63
CA THR A 197 1.56 19.72 3.77
C THR A 197 0.79 19.03 4.88
N ARG A 198 0.82 17.70 4.93
CA ARG A 198 0.17 16.92 5.99
C ARG A 198 0.83 17.15 7.34
N GLY A 199 2.15 17.33 7.37
CA GLY A 199 2.90 17.75 8.57
C GLY A 199 2.43 19.09 9.12
N CYS A 200 2.29 20.11 8.27
CA CYS A 200 1.76 21.42 8.67
C CYS A 200 0.36 21.33 9.27
N LEU A 201 -0.51 20.47 8.69
CA LEU A 201 -1.88 20.29 9.17
C LEU A 201 -1.97 19.55 10.52
N SER A 202 -0.95 18.76 10.87
CA SER A 202 -0.92 17.92 12.07
C SER A 202 0.09 18.37 13.14
N GLY A 203 0.85 19.45 12.87
CA GLY A 203 1.78 20.01 13.84
C GLY A 203 3.13 19.28 13.95
N CYS A 204 3.56 18.56 12.91
CA CYS A 204 4.87 17.94 12.81
C CYS A 204 5.58 18.33 11.50
N LYS A 205 6.84 17.91 11.32
CA LYS A 205 7.62 18.28 10.13
C LYS A 205 7.11 17.55 8.87
N HIS A 206 6.85 16.25 8.99
CA HIS A 206 6.35 15.42 7.90
C HIS A 206 5.27 14.47 8.41
N ALA A 207 4.15 14.35 7.72
CA ALA A 207 3.11 13.39 8.02
C ALA A 207 2.61 12.69 6.76
N VAL A 208 2.05 11.49 6.93
CA VAL A 208 1.20 10.84 5.94
C VAL A 208 -0.23 10.80 6.47
N ALA A 209 -1.20 11.04 5.60
CA ALA A 209 -2.60 10.94 5.94
C ALA A 209 -3.13 9.54 5.60
N LEU A 210 -3.97 9.01 6.48
CA LEU A 210 -4.67 7.76 6.30
C LEU A 210 -6.16 7.97 6.58
N MET A 211 -6.99 7.16 5.95
CA MET A 211 -8.42 7.14 6.20
C MET A 211 -8.84 5.79 6.78
N SER A 212 -9.57 5.81 7.88
CA SER A 212 -10.23 4.62 8.42
C SER A 212 -11.43 4.23 7.56
N PRO A 213 -11.81 2.93 7.49
CA PRO A 213 -13.06 2.54 6.86
C PRO A 213 -14.24 3.31 7.47
N PRO A 214 -15.10 3.95 6.66
CA PRO A 214 -16.22 4.76 7.16
C PRO A 214 -17.16 3.99 8.12
N GLU A 215 -17.26 2.68 7.93
CA GLU A 215 -18.10 1.79 8.74
C GLU A 215 -17.50 1.50 10.13
N GLN A 216 -16.21 1.77 10.33
CA GLN A 216 -15.47 1.49 11.59
C GLN A 216 -15.33 2.71 12.50
N LEU A 217 -16.03 3.81 12.23
CA LEU A 217 -15.95 5.04 13.02
C LEU A 217 -16.59 4.92 14.41
N THR A 218 -17.38 3.87 14.65
CA THR A 218 -18.01 3.63 15.97
C THR A 218 -16.98 3.03 16.93
N ARG A 219 -16.68 3.77 18.00
CA ARG A 219 -15.78 3.33 19.06
C ARG A 219 -16.54 3.04 20.34
N ARG A 220 -16.32 1.85 20.93
CA ARG A 220 -16.77 1.56 22.29
C ARG A 220 -15.74 2.10 23.27
N VAL A 221 -16.14 3.07 24.07
CA VAL A 221 -15.32 3.60 25.17
C VAL A 221 -15.95 3.25 26.51
N LYS A 222 -15.12 3.08 27.54
CA LYS A 222 -15.59 2.80 28.91
C LYS A 222 -15.82 4.09 29.70
N ALA A 223 -15.21 5.20 29.30
CA ALA A 223 -15.37 6.55 29.85
C ALA A 223 -14.97 7.58 28.79
N LEU A 224 -15.48 8.82 28.93
CA LEU A 224 -15.03 10.01 28.21
C LEU A 224 -14.04 10.77 29.08
#